data_e3910bcad4413d56acaeb1d9e682ae15
#
_entry.id   e3910bcad4413d56acaeb1d9e682ae15
#
_cell.length_a   1.000
_cell.length_b   1.000
_cell.length_c   1.000
_cell.angle_alpha   90.00
_cell.angle_beta   90.00
_cell.angle_gamma   90.00
#
_symmetry.space_group_name_H-M   'P 1'
#
loop_
_entity.id
_entity.type
_entity.pdbx_description
1 polymer ?
#
loop_
_entity_poly.entity_id
_entity_poly.type
_entity_poly.pdbx_seq_one_letter_code
_entity_poly.pdbx_strand_id
1 'polypeptide(L)'
;MSKLYYCRQTTEKCKSIRYPSKPHPYKYGTSGCIYTSGCGVCASLMVLHNFGFTGLDTAAWTQKCLLMGARSADGTDMDTVAVYLEKHYSIVSKRAKTVADLKNHLKAGGKAIVCVSGGGKQLFSNGGHYVYVGGLDKSGNLIVLDPYWYDGKFTLTTNRRKYTKVKNGREVYVQPAALASDLSGIWLFTNAKGGKAVYAESDVNYKKAAPKAPTVKPGTYITTAVRGIYKGAGAGDKAALHRQPVGALPLRLAVCMGKGY
;
A
#
# COMPACT_ATOMS: atom_id res chain seq x y z
N MET A 1 -4.21 -11.65 24.42
CA MET A 1 -3.74 -11.39 23.03
C MET A 1 -2.84 -10.17 23.08
N SER A 2 -1.69 -10.21 22.41
CA SER A 2 -0.86 -9.02 22.22
C SER A 2 -1.64 -7.94 21.47
N LYS A 3 -1.40 -6.67 21.81
CA LYS A 3 -2.04 -5.54 21.15
C LYS A 3 -1.65 -5.51 19.67
N LEU A 4 -2.63 -5.47 18.77
CA LEU A 4 -2.39 -5.37 17.33
C LEU A 4 -1.76 -4.02 16.99
N TYR A 5 -0.75 -4.03 16.10
CA TYR A 5 -0.24 -2.79 15.51
C TYR A 5 -1.29 -2.17 14.61
N TYR A 6 -1.46 -0.86 14.73
CA TYR A 6 -2.45 -0.10 14.00
C TYR A 6 -1.82 1.06 13.23
N CYS A 7 -2.07 1.09 11.93
CA CYS A 7 -1.67 2.19 11.03
C CYS A 7 -2.90 2.98 10.58
N ARG A 8 -2.98 4.24 11.00
CA ARG A 8 -4.07 5.16 10.65
C ARG A 8 -3.66 6.06 9.50
N GLN A 9 -4.41 6.03 8.38
CA GLN A 9 -4.16 6.91 7.25
C GLN A 9 -4.61 8.37 7.49
N THR A 10 -5.57 8.60 8.39
CA THR A 10 -6.16 9.92 8.65
C THR A 10 -5.42 10.71 9.72
N THR A 11 -4.09 10.63 9.75
CA THR A 11 -3.25 11.48 10.62
C THR A 11 -2.70 12.66 9.84
N GLU A 12 -2.35 13.76 10.53
CA GLU A 12 -1.74 14.94 9.89
C GLU A 12 -0.44 14.58 9.15
N LYS A 13 0.41 13.72 9.75
CA LYS A 13 1.63 13.21 9.09
C LYS A 13 1.32 12.56 7.73
N CYS A 14 0.19 11.88 7.59
CA CYS A 14 -0.19 11.20 6.34
C CYS A 14 -0.56 12.16 5.21
N LYS A 15 -0.90 13.41 5.48
CA LYS A 15 -1.13 14.44 4.46
C LYS A 15 0.16 14.81 3.73
N SER A 16 1.30 14.75 4.39
CA SER A 16 2.61 15.05 3.79
C SER A 16 3.26 13.86 3.07
N ILE A 17 2.77 12.63 3.28
CA ILE A 17 3.31 11.45 2.62
C ILE A 17 2.67 11.32 1.23
N ARG A 18 3.45 11.67 0.19
CA ARG A 18 2.99 11.64 -1.21
C ARG A 18 2.72 10.21 -1.67
N TYR A 19 1.53 10.01 -2.27
CA TYR A 19 1.13 8.73 -2.88
C TYR A 19 0.37 8.97 -4.19
N PRO A 20 1.03 9.60 -5.20
CA PRO A 20 0.39 10.00 -6.45
C PRO A 20 0.13 8.79 -7.36
N SER A 21 -1.02 8.77 -8.04
CA SER A 21 -1.36 7.72 -8.99
C SER A 21 -0.54 7.79 -10.29
N LYS A 22 -0.31 6.63 -10.91
CA LYS A 22 0.25 6.54 -12.27
C LYS A 22 -0.87 6.12 -13.23
N PRO A 23 -0.85 6.54 -14.48
CA PRO A 23 0.08 7.47 -15.15
C PRO A 23 -0.21 8.95 -14.87
N HIS A 24 -1.21 9.27 -14.10
CA HIS A 24 -1.66 10.63 -13.82
C HIS A 24 -1.28 11.03 -12.38
N PRO A 25 -0.01 11.41 -12.12
CA PRO A 25 0.46 11.70 -10.78
C PRO A 25 -0.28 12.86 -10.11
N TYR A 26 -0.98 13.68 -10.88
CA TYR A 26 -1.74 14.84 -10.42
C TYR A 26 -3.25 14.63 -10.45
N LYS A 27 -3.73 13.42 -10.77
CA LYS A 27 -5.17 13.13 -10.82
C LYS A 27 -5.91 13.52 -9.53
N TYR A 28 -5.22 13.40 -8.39
CA TYR A 28 -5.74 13.80 -7.09
C TYR A 28 -5.18 15.15 -6.62
N GLY A 29 -4.54 15.92 -7.50
CA GLY A 29 -3.91 17.19 -7.19
C GLY A 29 -2.84 17.05 -6.10
N THR A 30 -2.76 18.03 -5.22
CA THR A 30 -1.90 17.97 -4.04
C THR A 30 -2.35 16.90 -3.04
N SER A 31 -3.53 16.33 -3.21
CA SER A 31 -4.15 15.36 -2.30
C SER A 31 -3.78 13.90 -2.60
N GLY A 32 -2.98 13.61 -3.61
CA GLY A 32 -2.42 12.26 -3.87
C GLY A 32 -1.45 11.84 -2.77
N CYS A 33 -1.95 11.57 -1.59
CA CYS A 33 -1.20 11.27 -0.36
C CYS A 33 -1.83 10.09 0.39
N ILE A 34 -1.14 9.63 1.43
CA ILE A 34 -1.65 8.53 2.25
C ILE A 34 -2.98 8.89 2.91
N TYR A 35 -3.17 10.13 3.34
CA TYR A 35 -4.43 10.56 3.95
C TYR A 35 -5.65 10.28 3.07
N THR A 36 -5.54 10.48 1.75
CA THR A 36 -6.66 10.34 0.81
C THR A 36 -6.75 8.95 0.16
N SER A 37 -5.62 8.29 -0.07
CA SER A 37 -5.56 7.10 -0.93
C SER A 37 -4.77 5.93 -0.32
N GLY A 38 -4.41 6.01 0.97
CA GLY A 38 -3.45 5.11 1.60
C GLY A 38 -4.04 3.90 2.33
N CYS A 39 -5.32 3.58 2.17
CA CYS A 39 -5.93 2.47 2.91
C CYS A 39 -5.21 1.13 2.69
N GLY A 40 -4.85 0.80 1.44
CA GLY A 40 -4.12 -0.42 1.12
C GLY A 40 -2.68 -0.41 1.65
N VAL A 41 -2.01 0.74 1.61
CA VAL A 41 -0.67 0.91 2.20
C VAL A 41 -0.71 0.68 3.71
N CYS A 42 -1.63 1.32 4.42
CA CYS A 42 -1.77 1.15 5.86
C CYS A 42 -2.20 -0.28 6.24
N ALA A 43 -3.11 -0.88 5.48
CA ALA A 43 -3.55 -2.25 5.74
C ALA A 43 -2.40 -3.27 5.55
N SER A 44 -1.60 -3.13 4.51
CA SER A 44 -0.45 -4.01 4.26
C SER A 44 0.70 -3.77 5.25
N LEU A 45 0.91 -2.54 5.70
CA LEU A 45 1.85 -2.25 6.78
C LEU A 45 1.40 -2.92 8.09
N MET A 46 0.10 -2.97 8.37
CA MET A 46 -0.42 -3.72 9.52
C MET A 46 -0.17 -5.22 9.40
N VAL A 47 -0.23 -5.81 8.19
CA VAL A 47 0.17 -7.21 7.96
C VAL A 47 1.63 -7.42 8.36
N LEU A 48 2.53 -6.59 7.86
CA LEU A 48 3.96 -6.67 8.17
C LEU A 48 4.22 -6.61 9.68
N HIS A 49 3.76 -5.57 10.34
CA HIS A 49 4.02 -5.36 11.77
C HIS A 49 3.41 -6.45 12.64
N ASN A 50 2.20 -6.92 12.31
CA ASN A 50 1.53 -7.98 13.08
C ASN A 50 2.10 -9.38 12.79
N PHE A 51 3.01 -9.52 11.82
CA PHE A 51 3.88 -10.67 11.63
C PHE A 51 5.31 -10.45 12.16
N GLY A 52 5.59 -9.33 12.85
CA GLY A 52 6.88 -9.08 13.50
C GLY A 52 7.87 -8.25 12.67
N PHE A 53 7.49 -7.78 11.47
CA PHE A 53 8.35 -6.95 10.62
C PHE A 53 8.17 -5.46 10.96
N THR A 54 8.84 -4.97 11.99
CA THR A 54 8.60 -3.65 12.59
C THR A 54 9.51 -2.52 12.09
N GLY A 55 10.45 -2.82 11.19
CA GLY A 55 11.47 -1.86 10.72
C GLY A 55 10.99 -0.77 9.77
N LEU A 56 9.73 -0.82 9.30
CA LEU A 56 9.18 0.14 8.35
C LEU A 56 8.11 1.01 9.00
N ASP A 57 8.22 2.32 8.81
CA ASP A 57 7.13 3.25 9.08
C ASP A 57 6.23 3.45 7.85
N THR A 58 5.16 4.21 8.00
CA THR A 58 4.21 4.48 6.91
C THR A 58 4.88 5.15 5.71
N ALA A 59 5.84 6.05 5.92
CA ALA A 59 6.50 6.75 4.83
C ALA A 59 7.42 5.81 4.04
N ALA A 60 8.25 5.01 4.74
CA ALA A 60 9.14 4.05 4.12
C ALA A 60 8.37 2.96 3.36
N TRP A 61 7.26 2.46 3.93
CA TRP A 61 6.42 1.48 3.25
C TRP A 61 5.72 2.08 2.03
N THR A 62 5.26 3.34 2.11
CA THR A 62 4.69 4.05 0.96
C THR A 62 5.67 4.11 -0.21
N GLN A 63 6.94 4.44 0.05
CA GLN A 63 7.96 4.47 -0.98
C GLN A 63 8.15 3.09 -1.64
N LYS A 64 8.14 2.02 -0.84
CA LYS A 64 8.19 0.65 -1.40
C LYS A 64 6.96 0.36 -2.27
N CYS A 65 5.76 0.73 -1.84
CA CYS A 65 4.53 0.57 -2.63
C CYS A 65 4.60 1.32 -3.98
N LEU A 66 5.18 2.52 -4.01
CA LEU A 66 5.40 3.26 -5.25
C LEU A 66 6.43 2.57 -6.16
N LEU A 67 7.55 2.11 -5.60
CA LEU A 67 8.63 1.46 -6.35
C LEU A 67 8.20 0.13 -6.95
N MET A 68 7.45 -0.69 -6.21
CA MET A 68 6.93 -1.95 -6.74
C MET A 68 5.80 -1.75 -7.76
N GLY A 69 5.33 -0.52 -7.97
CA GLY A 69 4.26 -0.20 -8.90
C GLY A 69 2.85 -0.49 -8.39
N ALA A 70 2.69 -0.67 -7.08
CA ALA A 70 1.39 -0.99 -6.48
C ALA A 70 0.39 0.18 -6.49
N ARG A 71 0.81 1.41 -6.78
CA ARG A 71 -0.10 2.56 -6.87
C ARG A 71 -0.84 2.58 -8.20
N SER A 72 -2.14 2.37 -8.16
CA SER A 72 -3.06 2.46 -9.30
C SER A 72 -3.84 3.78 -9.31
N ALA A 73 -4.67 3.99 -10.35
CA ALA A 73 -5.58 5.14 -10.40
C ALA A 73 -6.55 5.16 -9.23
N ASP A 74 -7.04 4.00 -8.82
CA ASP A 74 -8.13 3.86 -7.84
C ASP A 74 -7.66 3.52 -6.43
N GLY A 75 -6.36 3.42 -6.20
CA GLY A 75 -5.84 3.10 -4.87
C GLY A 75 -4.55 2.29 -4.91
N THR A 76 -4.50 1.22 -4.14
CA THR A 76 -3.38 0.29 -4.06
C THR A 76 -3.76 -1.03 -4.72
N ASP A 77 -2.97 -1.49 -5.67
CA ASP A 77 -3.06 -2.86 -6.20
C ASP A 77 -2.52 -3.84 -5.15
N MET A 78 -3.44 -4.55 -4.51
CA MET A 78 -3.10 -5.46 -3.43
C MET A 78 -2.45 -6.76 -3.92
N ASP A 79 -2.68 -7.17 -5.16
CA ASP A 79 -2.03 -8.36 -5.73
C ASP A 79 -0.54 -8.07 -5.96
N THR A 80 -0.18 -6.89 -6.45
CA THR A 80 1.22 -6.44 -6.55
C THR A 80 1.89 -6.38 -5.15
N VAL A 81 1.19 -5.86 -4.15
CA VAL A 81 1.70 -5.84 -2.76
C VAL A 81 1.90 -7.26 -2.24
N ALA A 82 0.95 -8.17 -2.48
CA ALA A 82 1.00 -9.54 -2.02
C ALA A 82 2.22 -10.31 -2.60
N VAL A 83 2.48 -10.16 -3.90
CA VAL A 83 3.67 -10.73 -4.56
C VAL A 83 4.96 -10.18 -3.95
N TYR A 84 5.00 -8.87 -3.66
CA TYR A 84 6.17 -8.25 -3.01
C TYR A 84 6.39 -8.79 -1.59
N LEU A 85 5.31 -8.93 -0.79
CA LEU A 85 5.37 -9.48 0.56
C LEU A 85 5.90 -10.93 0.58
N GLU A 86 5.48 -11.75 -0.38
CA GLU A 86 5.96 -13.12 -0.51
C GLU A 86 7.46 -13.15 -0.85
N LYS A 87 7.88 -12.38 -1.86
CA LYS A 87 9.25 -12.35 -2.33
C LYS A 87 10.25 -11.84 -1.27
N HIS A 88 9.88 -10.79 -0.54
CA HIS A 88 10.82 -10.08 0.34
C HIS A 88 10.66 -10.38 1.82
N TYR A 89 9.49 -10.89 2.25
CA TYR A 89 9.18 -11.11 3.67
C TYR A 89 8.74 -12.55 3.96
N SER A 90 8.68 -13.42 2.96
CA SER A 90 8.15 -14.79 3.10
C SER A 90 6.71 -14.82 3.67
N ILE A 91 5.96 -13.76 3.42
CA ILE A 91 4.54 -13.68 3.77
C ILE A 91 3.74 -14.14 2.57
N VAL A 92 3.40 -15.43 2.56
CA VAL A 92 2.63 -16.06 1.47
C VAL A 92 1.21 -15.54 1.48
N SER A 93 0.68 -15.24 0.31
CA SER A 93 -0.69 -14.77 0.13
C SER A 93 -1.55 -15.76 -0.64
N LYS A 94 -2.84 -15.77 -0.33
CA LYS A 94 -3.87 -16.51 -1.07
C LYS A 94 -5.14 -15.68 -1.18
N ARG A 95 -5.74 -15.66 -2.37
CA ARG A 95 -7.08 -15.09 -2.55
C ARG A 95 -8.14 -16.03 -1.98
N ALA A 96 -9.13 -15.46 -1.31
CA ALA A 96 -10.31 -16.20 -0.86
C ALA A 96 -11.59 -15.55 -1.42
N LYS A 97 -12.66 -16.32 -1.47
CA LYS A 97 -13.95 -15.88 -2.02
C LYS A 97 -15.00 -15.70 -0.93
N THR A 98 -14.87 -16.37 0.19
CA THR A 98 -15.90 -16.43 1.22
C THR A 98 -15.42 -15.99 2.58
N VAL A 99 -16.36 -15.51 3.40
CA VAL A 99 -16.10 -15.21 4.81
C VAL A 99 -15.78 -16.48 5.62
N ALA A 100 -16.24 -17.64 5.18
CA ALA A 100 -15.88 -18.92 5.80
C ALA A 100 -14.38 -19.21 5.64
N ASP A 101 -13.83 -19.02 4.44
CA ASP A 101 -12.38 -19.14 4.19
C ASP A 101 -11.58 -18.17 5.07
N LEU A 102 -12.02 -16.91 5.14
CA LEU A 102 -11.43 -15.89 5.99
C LEU A 102 -11.40 -16.35 7.46
N LYS A 103 -12.54 -16.82 8.00
CA LYS A 103 -12.63 -17.30 9.39
C LYS A 103 -11.68 -18.47 9.66
N ASN A 104 -11.67 -19.46 8.75
CA ASN A 104 -10.80 -20.62 8.92
C ASN A 104 -9.32 -20.24 8.92
N HIS A 105 -8.93 -19.32 8.03
CA HIS A 105 -7.57 -18.80 7.96
C HIS A 105 -7.16 -18.04 9.25
N LEU A 106 -8.04 -17.20 9.78
CA LEU A 106 -7.80 -16.46 11.02
C LEU A 106 -7.72 -17.39 12.24
N LYS A 107 -8.50 -18.46 12.28
CA LYS A 107 -8.41 -19.51 13.32
C LYS A 107 -7.05 -20.21 13.31
N ALA A 108 -6.46 -20.38 12.13
CA ALA A 108 -5.12 -20.95 11.96
C ALA A 108 -3.98 -19.94 12.27
N GLY A 109 -4.29 -18.74 12.78
CA GLY A 109 -3.30 -17.72 13.15
C GLY A 109 -2.88 -16.78 12.01
N GLY A 110 -3.46 -16.93 10.83
CA GLY A 110 -3.22 -16.05 9.70
C GLY A 110 -3.75 -14.63 9.91
N LYS A 111 -3.46 -13.76 8.97
CA LYS A 111 -3.95 -12.37 8.90
C LYS A 111 -4.62 -12.16 7.55
N ALA A 112 -5.43 -11.10 7.43
CA ALA A 112 -6.06 -10.82 6.16
C ALA A 112 -6.19 -9.32 5.89
N ILE A 113 -6.29 -8.99 4.61
CA ILE A 113 -6.81 -7.71 4.14
C ILE A 113 -8.09 -8.00 3.36
N VAL A 114 -9.13 -7.25 3.65
CA VAL A 114 -10.36 -7.32 2.88
C VAL A 114 -10.61 -5.98 2.18
N CYS A 115 -11.04 -6.06 0.93
CA CYS A 115 -11.58 -4.92 0.21
C CYS A 115 -13.09 -4.91 0.36
N VAL A 116 -13.65 -3.77 0.74
CA VAL A 116 -15.09 -3.52 0.76
C VAL A 116 -15.46 -2.58 -0.38
N SER A 117 -16.60 -2.81 -1.02
CA SER A 117 -17.00 -2.07 -2.22
C SER A 117 -17.95 -0.89 -1.93
N GLY A 118 -18.39 -0.75 -0.71
CA GLY A 118 -19.45 0.22 -0.37
C GLY A 118 -20.87 -0.21 -0.71
N GLY A 119 -21.04 -1.42 -1.24
CA GLY A 119 -22.35 -2.07 -1.35
C GLY A 119 -22.88 -2.54 0.00
N GLY A 120 -24.00 -3.21 0.01
CA GLY A 120 -24.53 -3.87 1.19
C GLY A 120 -24.76 -2.94 2.39
N LYS A 121 -24.10 -3.20 3.50
CA LYS A 121 -24.30 -2.47 4.77
C LYS A 121 -23.42 -1.25 4.96
N GLN A 122 -22.40 -1.08 4.13
CA GLN A 122 -21.46 0.05 4.17
C GLN A 122 -20.80 0.24 5.56
N LEU A 123 -20.34 -0.87 6.15
CA LEU A 123 -19.83 -0.86 7.52
C LEU A 123 -18.56 -0.01 7.67
N PHE A 124 -17.68 -0.05 6.67
CA PHE A 124 -16.40 0.67 6.69
C PHE A 124 -16.32 1.84 5.72
N SER A 125 -16.98 1.72 4.56
CA SER A 125 -16.95 2.74 3.52
C SER A 125 -18.21 2.64 2.67
N ASN A 126 -18.53 3.73 1.97
CA ASN A 126 -19.53 3.78 0.89
C ASN A 126 -18.91 3.64 -0.50
N GLY A 127 -17.62 3.35 -0.57
CA GLY A 127 -16.85 3.10 -1.79
C GLY A 127 -15.76 2.04 -1.54
N GLY A 128 -14.89 1.83 -2.51
CA GLY A 128 -13.77 0.90 -2.39
C GLY A 128 -12.84 1.26 -1.23
N HIS A 129 -12.57 0.30 -0.33
CA HIS A 129 -11.73 0.54 0.84
C HIS A 129 -11.09 -0.76 1.34
N TYR A 130 -9.81 -0.68 1.72
CA TYR A 130 -9.10 -1.79 2.34
C TYR A 130 -9.09 -1.66 3.86
N VAL A 131 -9.42 -2.77 4.53
CA VAL A 131 -9.28 -2.89 5.99
C VAL A 131 -8.48 -4.14 6.33
N TYR A 132 -7.74 -4.07 7.44
CA TYR A 132 -6.96 -5.20 7.96
C TYR A 132 -7.81 -6.03 8.91
N VAL A 133 -7.70 -7.36 8.85
CA VAL A 133 -8.38 -8.30 9.76
C VAL A 133 -7.33 -9.09 10.50
N GLY A 134 -7.22 -8.84 11.81
CA GLY A 134 -6.16 -9.37 12.67
C GLY A 134 -6.47 -10.69 13.35
N GLY A 135 -7.73 -11.09 13.42
CA GLY A 135 -8.14 -12.31 14.12
C GLY A 135 -9.64 -12.40 14.37
N LEU A 136 -9.99 -13.29 15.29
CA LEU A 136 -11.36 -13.50 15.78
C LEU A 136 -11.41 -13.29 17.30
N ASP A 137 -12.53 -12.77 17.78
CA ASP A 137 -12.83 -12.82 19.23
C ASP A 137 -13.40 -14.19 19.64
N LYS A 138 -13.63 -14.36 20.93
CA LYS A 138 -14.19 -15.61 21.51
C LYS A 138 -15.58 -15.94 20.97
N SER A 139 -16.33 -14.95 20.52
CA SER A 139 -17.68 -15.09 19.91
C SER A 139 -17.63 -15.32 18.40
N GLY A 140 -16.44 -15.37 17.81
CA GLY A 140 -16.25 -15.56 16.37
C GLY A 140 -16.46 -14.29 15.53
N ASN A 141 -16.51 -13.10 16.16
CA ASN A 141 -16.50 -11.84 15.42
C ASN A 141 -15.11 -11.54 14.88
N LEU A 142 -15.05 -10.93 13.70
CA LEU A 142 -13.82 -10.46 13.09
C LEU A 142 -13.28 -9.26 13.87
N ILE A 143 -11.98 -9.26 14.16
CA ILE A 143 -11.28 -8.10 14.74
C ILE A 143 -10.65 -7.32 13.59
N VAL A 144 -11.21 -6.17 13.29
CA VAL A 144 -10.85 -5.35 12.14
C VAL A 144 -10.19 -4.06 12.60
N LEU A 145 -9.10 -3.70 11.93
CA LEU A 145 -8.47 -2.38 12.06
C LEU A 145 -8.69 -1.60 10.76
N ASP A 146 -9.35 -0.47 10.90
CA ASP A 146 -9.73 0.38 9.78
C ASP A 146 -8.73 1.54 9.61
N PRO A 147 -7.98 1.60 8.51
CA PRO A 147 -7.05 2.72 8.26
C PRO A 147 -7.73 4.07 8.22
N TYR A 148 -8.94 4.15 7.67
CA TYR A 148 -9.70 5.41 7.55
C TYR A 148 -10.57 5.64 8.78
N TRP A 149 -9.92 5.88 9.90
CA TRP A 149 -10.56 6.12 11.18
C TRP A 149 -10.83 7.60 11.44
N TYR A 150 -12.00 7.91 11.94
CA TYR A 150 -12.33 9.16 12.61
C TYR A 150 -13.32 8.88 13.75
N ASP A 151 -13.34 9.76 14.74
CA ASP A 151 -14.15 9.57 15.93
C ASP A 151 -15.65 9.60 15.58
N GLY A 152 -16.41 8.72 16.18
CA GLY A 152 -17.83 8.56 15.87
C GLY A 152 -18.15 7.76 14.59
N LYS A 153 -17.17 7.36 13.77
CA LYS A 153 -17.41 6.66 12.49
C LYS A 153 -18.39 5.50 12.61
N PHE A 154 -18.25 4.68 13.64
CA PHE A 154 -19.04 3.44 13.81
C PHE A 154 -20.38 3.66 14.52
N THR A 155 -20.70 4.90 14.88
CA THR A 155 -21.99 5.30 15.42
C THR A 155 -22.85 6.12 14.46
N LEU A 156 -22.31 6.46 13.27
CA LEU A 156 -22.97 7.35 12.31
C LEU A 156 -24.23 6.75 11.67
N THR A 157 -24.21 5.45 11.35
CA THR A 157 -25.33 4.80 10.66
C THR A 157 -25.94 3.68 11.48
N THR A 158 -27.19 3.35 11.22
CA THR A 158 -27.89 2.23 11.87
C THR A 158 -27.16 0.91 11.66
N ASN A 159 -26.67 0.64 10.44
CA ASN A 159 -25.93 -0.59 10.15
C ASN A 159 -24.64 -0.66 10.95
N ARG A 160 -23.86 0.42 11.02
CA ARG A 160 -22.62 0.44 11.81
C ARG A 160 -22.91 0.19 13.29
N ARG A 161 -23.89 0.89 13.88
CA ARG A 161 -24.29 0.66 15.27
C ARG A 161 -24.73 -0.78 15.53
N LYS A 162 -25.48 -1.37 14.60
CA LYS A 162 -26.04 -2.71 14.75
C LYS A 162 -25.01 -3.82 14.61
N TYR A 163 -24.08 -3.70 13.65
CA TYR A 163 -23.20 -4.81 13.25
C TYR A 163 -21.75 -4.65 13.64
N THR A 164 -21.38 -3.50 14.23
CA THR A 164 -20.00 -3.26 14.69
C THR A 164 -19.98 -2.87 16.16
N LYS A 165 -18.87 -3.21 16.83
CA LYS A 165 -18.59 -2.77 18.19
C LYS A 165 -17.13 -2.37 18.31
N VAL A 166 -16.85 -1.13 18.69
CA VAL A 166 -15.50 -0.65 18.91
C VAL A 166 -15.05 -1.05 20.31
N LYS A 167 -13.86 -1.66 20.41
CA LYS A 167 -13.22 -2.01 21.67
C LYS A 167 -11.71 -1.64 21.59
N ASN A 168 -11.05 -1.64 22.75
CA ASN A 168 -9.59 -1.46 22.84
C ASN A 168 -9.05 -0.25 22.05
N GLY A 169 -9.83 0.83 22.03
CA GLY A 169 -9.51 2.05 21.32
C GLY A 169 -9.91 2.07 19.86
N ARG A 170 -9.46 1.11 19.03
CA ARG A 170 -9.70 1.15 17.57
C ARG A 170 -9.89 -0.23 16.92
N GLU A 171 -10.06 -1.25 17.70
CA GLU A 171 -10.48 -2.55 17.20
C GLU A 171 -11.97 -2.55 16.95
N VAL A 172 -12.37 -2.82 15.72
CA VAL A 172 -13.77 -2.92 15.31
C VAL A 172 -14.15 -4.39 15.23
N TYR A 173 -15.04 -4.80 16.10
CA TYR A 173 -15.57 -6.16 16.13
C TYR A 173 -16.78 -6.23 15.22
N VAL A 174 -16.73 -7.13 14.23
CA VAL A 174 -17.74 -7.23 13.17
C VAL A 174 -18.28 -8.64 13.07
N GLN A 175 -19.58 -8.78 12.98
CA GLN A 175 -20.21 -10.07 12.66
C GLN A 175 -19.81 -10.50 11.25
N PRO A 176 -19.28 -11.71 11.04
CA PRO A 176 -18.82 -12.16 9.73
C PRO A 176 -19.87 -12.09 8.63
N ALA A 177 -21.10 -12.49 8.95
CA ALA A 177 -22.22 -12.42 8.00
C ALA A 177 -22.58 -10.98 7.58
N ALA A 178 -22.38 -10.01 8.47
CA ALA A 178 -22.62 -8.61 8.15
C ALA A 178 -21.55 -8.05 7.20
N LEU A 179 -20.29 -8.46 7.37
CA LEU A 179 -19.22 -8.06 6.46
C LEU A 179 -19.37 -8.68 5.08
N ALA A 180 -19.91 -9.89 4.97
CA ALA A 180 -20.06 -10.61 3.71
C ALA A 180 -20.76 -9.80 2.61
N SER A 181 -21.73 -8.97 2.97
CA SER A 181 -22.47 -8.13 2.02
C SER A 181 -21.66 -6.95 1.45
N ASP A 182 -20.56 -6.58 2.10
CA ASP A 182 -19.72 -5.45 1.72
C ASP A 182 -18.44 -5.89 0.97
N LEU A 183 -18.15 -7.19 0.93
CA LEU A 183 -16.90 -7.72 0.38
C LEU A 183 -16.80 -7.60 -1.13
N SER A 184 -15.65 -7.13 -1.61
CA SER A 184 -15.24 -7.17 -3.01
C SER A 184 -13.92 -7.93 -3.24
N GLY A 185 -13.16 -8.23 -2.19
CA GLY A 185 -11.94 -9.01 -2.28
C GLY A 185 -11.40 -9.42 -0.92
N ILE A 186 -10.73 -10.57 -0.86
CA ILE A 186 -10.10 -11.11 0.35
C ILE A 186 -8.70 -11.60 -0.01
N TRP A 187 -7.68 -11.09 0.70
CA TRP A 187 -6.30 -11.55 0.68
C TRP A 187 -5.95 -12.13 2.06
N LEU A 188 -5.63 -13.40 2.07
CA LEU A 188 -5.20 -14.15 3.25
C LEU A 188 -3.69 -14.19 3.29
N PHE A 189 -3.08 -13.89 4.43
CA PHE A 189 -1.63 -13.83 4.60
C PHE A 189 -1.17 -14.80 5.69
N THR A 190 -0.12 -15.56 5.39
CA THR A 190 0.55 -16.47 6.33
C THR A 190 2.04 -16.17 6.35
N ASN A 191 2.62 -16.04 7.54
CA ASN A 191 4.07 -15.93 7.68
C ASN A 191 4.68 -17.35 7.64
N ALA A 192 5.29 -17.70 6.50
CA ALA A 192 5.85 -19.03 6.29
C ALA A 192 7.11 -19.31 7.15
N LYS A 193 7.77 -18.27 7.68
CA LYS A 193 9.03 -18.40 8.45
C LYS A 193 8.92 -18.01 9.92
N GLY A 194 7.72 -17.99 10.48
CA GLY A 194 7.53 -17.81 11.93
C GLY A 194 8.05 -16.46 12.48
N GLY A 195 7.96 -15.38 11.72
CA GLY A 195 8.29 -14.02 12.21
C GLY A 195 9.78 -13.66 12.18
N LYS A 196 10.65 -14.53 11.66
CA LYS A 196 12.04 -14.14 11.38
C LYS A 196 12.09 -13.40 10.06
N ALA A 197 12.32 -12.09 10.15
CA ALA A 197 12.56 -11.26 8.97
C ALA A 197 13.72 -11.83 8.16
N VAL A 198 13.46 -12.23 6.92
CA VAL A 198 14.52 -12.34 5.93
C VAL A 198 14.63 -10.97 5.30
N TYR A 199 15.20 -10.02 6.03
CA TYR A 199 15.61 -8.78 5.42
C TYR A 199 16.79 -9.08 4.51
N ALA A 200 16.68 -8.76 3.25
CA ALA A 200 17.86 -8.28 2.58
C ALA A 200 18.23 -6.95 3.27
N GLU A 201 19.47 -6.77 3.68
CA GLU A 201 19.96 -5.55 4.34
C GLU A 201 19.63 -4.27 3.56
N SER A 202 19.45 -4.38 2.23
CA SER A 202 18.92 -3.38 1.32
C SER A 202 17.52 -2.86 1.68
N ASP A 203 16.67 -3.64 2.34
CA ASP A 203 15.30 -3.23 2.67
C ASP A 203 15.21 -2.33 3.91
N VAL A 204 16.15 -2.46 4.83
CA VAL A 204 16.23 -1.64 6.05
C VAL A 204 16.94 -0.31 5.76
N ASN A 205 17.87 -0.29 4.82
CA ASN A 205 18.72 0.85 4.49
C ASN A 205 18.24 1.66 3.27
N TYR A 206 16.96 1.59 2.93
CA TYR A 206 16.42 2.36 1.80
C TYR A 206 16.69 3.89 1.92
N LYS A 207 16.87 4.42 3.12
CA LYS A 207 17.35 5.80 3.32
C LYS A 207 18.83 5.99 2.94
N LYS A 208 19.64 4.91 2.86
CA LYS A 208 21.06 4.96 2.47
C LYS A 208 21.30 4.69 0.99
N ALA A 209 20.35 4.04 0.34
CA ALA A 209 20.40 3.76 -1.08
C ALA A 209 19.47 4.69 -1.87
N ALA A 210 19.60 6.01 -1.71
CA ALA A 210 19.46 6.81 -2.92
C ALA A 210 20.40 6.13 -3.94
N PRO A 211 19.92 5.67 -5.12
CA PRO A 211 20.81 5.10 -6.08
C PRO A 211 21.93 6.14 -6.26
N LYS A 212 23.19 5.75 -5.96
CA LYS A 212 24.32 6.49 -6.48
C LYS A 212 23.98 6.65 -7.94
N ALA A 213 23.78 7.90 -8.37
CA ALA A 213 23.61 8.18 -9.78
C ALA A 213 24.67 7.35 -10.48
N PRO A 214 24.31 6.50 -11.45
CA PRO A 214 25.30 5.65 -12.08
C PRO A 214 26.43 6.55 -12.50
N THR A 215 27.66 6.22 -12.12
CA THR A 215 28.83 6.97 -12.51
C THR A 215 28.98 6.73 -14.01
N VAL A 216 28.29 7.55 -14.78
CA VAL A 216 28.26 7.43 -16.23
C VAL A 216 29.54 8.06 -16.73
N LYS A 217 30.44 7.25 -17.27
CA LYS A 217 31.65 7.76 -17.90
C LYS A 217 31.25 8.70 -19.06
N PRO A 218 31.96 9.82 -19.26
CA PRO A 218 31.71 10.67 -20.42
C PRO A 218 31.72 9.82 -21.69
N GLY A 219 30.67 9.92 -22.47
CA GLY A 219 30.53 9.13 -23.70
C GLY A 219 29.16 9.31 -24.33
N THR A 220 28.96 8.66 -25.46
CA THR A 220 27.68 8.60 -26.15
C THR A 220 26.90 7.39 -25.68
N TYR A 221 25.69 7.60 -25.21
CA TYR A 221 24.80 6.56 -24.76
C TYR A 221 23.58 6.47 -25.66
N ILE A 222 23.16 5.27 -25.99
CA ILE A 222 21.95 5.00 -26.74
C ILE A 222 20.89 4.55 -25.72
N THR A 223 19.77 5.26 -25.66
CA THR A 223 18.65 4.81 -24.82
C THR A 223 17.80 3.83 -25.60
N THR A 224 17.54 2.68 -25.03
CA THR A 224 16.61 1.70 -25.59
C THR A 224 15.16 1.92 -25.14
N ALA A 225 14.91 2.93 -24.27
CA ALA A 225 13.58 3.26 -23.80
C ALA A 225 13.36 4.77 -23.75
N VAL A 226 12.36 5.23 -24.46
CA VAL A 226 11.93 6.64 -24.53
C VAL A 226 11.29 7.14 -23.22
N ARG A 227 11.22 6.32 -22.19
CA ARG A 227 10.56 6.68 -20.93
C ARG A 227 11.58 7.14 -19.90
N GLY A 228 11.41 8.38 -19.46
CA GLY A 228 11.91 8.81 -18.16
C GLY A 228 13.20 9.58 -18.11
N ILE A 229 13.77 10.02 -19.23
CA ILE A 229 14.90 10.95 -19.20
C ILE A 229 14.36 12.36 -19.47
N TYR A 230 14.17 13.10 -18.40
CA TYR A 230 13.83 14.52 -18.47
C TYR A 230 14.98 15.32 -17.92
N LYS A 231 15.42 16.30 -18.66
CA LYS A 231 16.44 17.25 -18.25
C LYS A 231 15.75 18.33 -17.40
N GLY A 232 16.04 18.37 -16.12
CA GLY A 232 15.60 19.46 -15.25
C GLY A 232 14.11 19.83 -15.33
N ALA A 233 13.77 21.01 -14.91
CA ALA A 233 12.40 21.55 -14.93
C ALA A 233 11.98 22.19 -16.27
N GLY A 234 12.82 22.16 -17.30
CA GLY A 234 12.55 22.81 -18.57
C GLY A 234 11.56 22.06 -19.46
N ALA A 235 10.36 22.61 -19.64
CA ALA A 235 9.32 22.00 -20.47
C ALA A 235 9.68 21.93 -21.97
N GLY A 236 10.68 22.66 -22.43
CA GLY A 236 11.06 22.75 -23.86
C GLY A 236 11.72 21.49 -24.41
N ASP A 237 12.44 20.76 -23.59
CA ASP A 237 13.22 19.60 -24.04
C ASP A 237 12.37 18.33 -24.25
N LYS A 238 11.14 18.31 -23.76
CA LYS A 238 10.21 17.18 -23.93
C LYS A 238 9.80 16.96 -25.39
N ALA A 239 9.60 18.03 -26.10
CA ALA A 239 9.17 17.99 -27.52
C ALA A 239 10.28 17.52 -28.46
N ALA A 240 11.54 17.82 -28.11
CA ALA A 240 12.69 17.42 -28.90
C ALA A 240 12.99 15.93 -28.82
N LEU A 241 12.81 15.34 -27.61
CA LEU A 241 13.02 13.92 -27.40
C LEU A 241 11.99 13.02 -28.08
N HIS A 242 10.77 13.52 -28.28
CA HIS A 242 9.71 12.78 -28.98
C HIS A 242 9.82 12.79 -30.50
N ARG A 243 10.61 13.68 -31.07
CA ARG A 243 10.71 13.86 -32.55
C ARG A 243 11.89 13.13 -33.17
N GLN A 244 12.69 12.45 -32.38
CA GLN A 244 13.85 11.74 -32.93
C GLN A 244 13.52 10.26 -33.14
N PRO A 245 13.87 9.66 -34.27
CA PRO A 245 13.60 8.27 -34.55
C PRO A 245 14.32 7.39 -33.50
N VAL A 246 13.62 6.34 -33.11
CA VAL A 246 14.13 5.32 -32.18
C VAL A 246 15.45 4.76 -32.73
N GLY A 247 16.55 5.09 -32.09
CA GLY A 247 17.89 4.62 -32.49
C GLY A 247 18.90 5.72 -32.77
N ALA A 248 18.52 7.01 -32.74
CA ALA A 248 19.44 8.09 -33.15
C ALA A 248 19.63 9.20 -32.11
N LEU A 249 19.45 8.93 -30.82
CA LEU A 249 19.75 9.93 -29.79
C LEU A 249 21.09 9.64 -29.14
N PRO A 250 22.14 10.36 -29.51
CA PRO A 250 23.27 10.49 -28.61
C PRO A 250 22.82 11.39 -27.47
N LEU A 251 22.34 10.79 -26.41
CA LEU A 251 22.24 11.51 -25.14
C LEU A 251 23.66 11.82 -24.70
N ARG A 252 24.09 13.04 -24.96
CA ARG A 252 25.27 13.57 -24.29
C ARG A 252 24.91 13.74 -22.81
N LEU A 253 24.89 12.63 -22.11
CA LEU A 253 24.69 12.62 -20.65
C LEU A 253 25.71 13.51 -19.93
N ALA A 254 26.87 13.69 -20.55
CA ALA A 254 27.90 14.61 -20.04
C ALA A 254 27.36 16.04 -19.78
N VAL A 255 26.39 16.49 -20.55
CA VAL A 255 25.80 17.84 -20.38
C VAL A 255 24.84 17.91 -19.20
N CYS A 256 24.24 16.79 -18.83
CA CYS A 256 23.28 16.76 -17.73
C CYS A 256 23.93 16.47 -16.38
N MET A 257 25.13 15.89 -16.36
CA MET A 257 25.76 15.38 -15.15
C MET A 257 26.93 16.22 -14.63
N GLY A 258 27.42 17.13 -15.43
CA GLY A 258 28.64 17.87 -15.07
C GLY A 258 28.43 19.31 -14.62
N LYS A 259 27.24 19.82 -14.69
CA LYS A 259 26.94 21.16 -14.21
C LYS A 259 25.71 21.07 -13.33
N GLY A 260 25.92 21.05 -12.04
CA GLY A 260 24.87 21.26 -11.07
C GLY A 260 24.19 22.61 -11.39
N TYR A 261 22.96 22.54 -11.71
CA TYR A 261 22.02 23.61 -11.67
C TYR A 261 20.85 23.19 -10.80
#